data_40c9eb4bc8505e9ae8cdf2ce94b66c84
#
_entry.id   40c9eb4bc8505e9ae8cdf2ce94b66c84
#
_cell.length_a   1.000
_cell.length_b   1.000
_cell.length_c   1.000
_cell.angle_alpha   90.00
_cell.angle_beta   90.00
_cell.angle_gamma   90.00
#
_symmetry.space_group_name_H-M   'P 1'
#
loop_
_entity.id
_entity.type
_entity.pdbx_description
1 polymer ?
#
loop_
_entity_poly.entity_id
_entity_poly.type
_entity_poly.pdbx_seq_one_letter_code
_entity_poly.pdbx_strand_id
1 'polypeptide(L)'
;MLTPRSLLLAAALCALSATSFAAINDNAATHGQWRNKQGNTISVGADGVKQYADNADECRSMGYRMTGERFKGSDIKSSMQATLAYNRDILSASEGLDAEAVQSVKANVQAIQGLLPKVSASQTYAGIAMQCGDGSSELIFLDNNNAVEQSFGGGETYYEHYRK
;
A
#
# COMPACT_ATOMS: atom_id res chain seq x y z
N MET A 1 -46.80 -21.40 58.34
CA MET A 1 -45.63 -20.48 58.25
C MET A 1 -44.90 -20.80 57.00
N LEU A 2 -45.10 -19.99 55.95
CA LEU A 2 -44.50 -20.19 54.63
C LEU A 2 -43.39 -19.14 54.45
N THR A 3 -42.17 -19.58 54.24
CA THR A 3 -41.02 -18.71 53.94
C THR A 3 -41.02 -18.32 52.48
N PRO A 4 -40.79 -17.05 52.13
CA PRO A 4 -40.73 -16.61 50.75
C PRO A 4 -39.36 -17.00 50.15
N ARG A 5 -39.39 -17.71 49.01
CA ARG A 5 -38.27 -17.98 48.13
C ARG A 5 -37.89 -16.73 47.36
N SER A 6 -36.70 -16.22 47.62
CA SER A 6 -36.09 -15.15 46.85
C SER A 6 -35.70 -15.66 45.46
N LEU A 7 -36.34 -15.12 44.41
CA LEU A 7 -35.96 -15.28 43.02
C LEU A 7 -34.74 -14.36 42.76
N LEU A 8 -33.58 -14.93 42.65
CA LEU A 8 -32.41 -14.25 42.08
C LEU A 8 -32.53 -14.26 40.56
N LEU A 9 -32.88 -13.11 39.98
CA LEU A 9 -32.76 -12.84 38.54
C LEU A 9 -31.27 -12.65 38.21
N ALA A 10 -30.65 -13.66 37.62
CA ALA A 10 -29.34 -13.53 37.00
C ALA A 10 -29.50 -12.84 35.65
N ALA A 11 -29.24 -11.53 35.59
CA ALA A 11 -29.11 -10.79 34.36
C ALA A 11 -27.78 -11.19 33.72
N ALA A 12 -27.84 -12.09 32.72
CA ALA A 12 -26.69 -12.37 31.84
C ALA A 12 -26.44 -11.16 30.97
N LEU A 13 -25.47 -10.33 31.34
CA LEU A 13 -24.89 -9.35 30.41
C LEU A 13 -24.15 -10.13 29.32
N CYS A 14 -24.79 -10.27 28.16
CA CYS A 14 -24.13 -10.58 26.91
C CYS A 14 -23.23 -9.38 26.54
N ALA A 15 -21.98 -9.40 26.96
CA ALA A 15 -20.97 -8.53 26.42
C ALA A 15 -20.79 -8.94 24.95
N LEU A 16 -21.48 -8.20 24.04
CA LEU A 16 -21.18 -8.21 22.63
C LEU A 16 -19.75 -7.67 22.48
N SER A 17 -18.78 -8.59 22.41
CA SER A 17 -17.43 -8.26 21.98
C SER A 17 -17.54 -7.78 20.53
N ALA A 18 -17.70 -6.47 20.34
CA ALA A 18 -17.48 -5.86 19.06
C ALA A 18 -16.02 -6.11 18.71
N THR A 19 -15.77 -7.08 17.85
CA THR A 19 -14.48 -7.22 17.18
C THR A 19 -14.31 -5.97 16.33
N SER A 20 -13.68 -4.95 16.90
CA SER A 20 -13.24 -3.81 16.10
C SER A 20 -12.18 -4.36 15.15
N PHE A 21 -12.54 -4.53 13.87
CA PHE A 21 -11.53 -4.71 12.84
C PHE A 21 -10.62 -3.49 12.93
N ALA A 22 -9.34 -3.72 13.21
CA ALA A 22 -8.35 -2.65 13.17
C ALA A 22 -8.40 -2.03 11.77
N ALA A 23 -8.47 -0.70 11.69
CA ALA A 23 -8.45 0.00 10.42
C ALA A 23 -7.18 -0.38 9.65
N ILE A 24 -7.28 -0.59 8.35
CA ILE A 24 -6.12 -0.86 7.48
C ILE A 24 -5.21 0.37 7.46
N ASN A 25 -5.82 1.56 7.51
CA ASN A 25 -5.12 2.83 7.62
C ASN A 25 -5.76 3.69 8.71
N ASP A 26 -5.14 3.73 9.88
CA ASP A 26 -5.59 4.51 11.04
C ASP A 26 -5.15 5.98 11.01
N ASN A 27 -4.27 6.36 10.07
CA ASN A 27 -3.79 7.73 9.94
C ASN A 27 -4.76 8.59 9.10
N ALA A 28 -5.74 9.21 9.75
CA ALA A 28 -6.74 10.08 9.10
C ALA A 28 -6.10 11.23 8.26
N ALA A 29 -4.87 11.66 8.57
CA ALA A 29 -4.19 12.70 7.80
C ALA A 29 -3.81 12.22 6.38
N THR A 30 -3.73 10.91 6.15
CA THR A 30 -3.48 10.33 4.82
C THR A 30 -4.76 10.03 4.04
N HIS A 31 -5.96 10.13 4.66
CA HIS A 31 -7.22 9.90 3.97
C HIS A 31 -7.49 10.99 2.93
N GLY A 32 -8.04 10.62 1.78
CA GLY A 32 -8.44 11.53 0.70
C GLY A 32 -8.01 11.06 -0.68
N GLN A 33 -8.00 12.00 -1.61
CA GLN A 33 -7.62 11.77 -3.01
C GLN A 33 -6.11 12.02 -3.18
N TRP A 34 -5.47 11.08 -3.84
CA TRP A 34 -4.05 11.14 -4.19
C TRP A 34 -3.88 11.02 -5.69
N ARG A 35 -2.99 11.81 -6.29
CA ARG A 35 -2.78 11.84 -7.74
C ARG A 35 -1.30 11.69 -8.09
N ASN A 36 -1.00 10.86 -9.09
CA ASN A 36 0.33 10.76 -9.67
C ASN A 36 0.56 11.77 -10.81
N LYS A 37 1.76 11.80 -11.38
CA LYS A 37 2.12 12.68 -12.49
C LYS A 37 1.32 12.42 -13.77
N GLN A 38 0.90 11.20 -14.01
CA GLN A 38 0.13 10.77 -15.17
C GLN A 38 -1.35 11.18 -15.07
N GLY A 39 -1.78 11.68 -13.90
CA GLY A 39 -3.15 12.08 -13.63
C GLY A 39 -4.01 10.95 -13.03
N ASN A 40 -3.45 9.75 -12.81
CA ASN A 40 -4.14 8.67 -12.14
C ASN A 40 -4.46 9.10 -10.70
N THR A 41 -5.65 8.80 -10.26
CA THR A 41 -6.15 9.17 -8.93
C THR A 41 -6.54 7.93 -8.15
N ILE A 42 -6.10 7.87 -6.89
CA ILE A 42 -6.51 6.86 -5.92
C ILE A 42 -7.20 7.53 -4.73
N SER A 43 -8.17 6.82 -4.13
CA SER A 43 -8.86 7.24 -2.92
C SER A 43 -8.40 6.39 -1.75
N VAL A 44 -7.89 7.01 -0.70
CA VAL A 44 -7.42 6.35 0.52
C VAL A 44 -8.36 6.67 1.67
N GLY A 45 -8.73 5.66 2.43
CA GLY A 45 -9.58 5.77 3.63
C GLY A 45 -9.11 4.85 4.75
N ALA A 46 -9.94 4.71 5.78
CA ALA A 46 -9.68 3.80 6.89
C ALA A 46 -9.61 2.33 6.43
N ASP A 47 -10.40 1.97 5.41
CA ASP A 47 -10.48 0.62 4.85
C ASP A 47 -9.43 0.37 3.74
N GLY A 48 -8.47 1.28 3.59
CA GLY A 48 -7.37 1.18 2.64
C GLY A 48 -7.59 1.95 1.34
N VAL A 49 -7.20 1.37 0.21
CA VAL A 49 -7.27 1.99 -1.13
C VAL A 49 -8.54 1.53 -1.84
N LYS A 50 -9.46 2.47 -2.12
CA LYS A 50 -10.79 2.18 -2.68
C LYS A 50 -10.72 1.45 -4.02
N GLN A 51 -9.90 1.94 -4.96
CA GLN A 51 -9.78 1.34 -6.30
C GLN A 51 -9.30 -0.11 -6.24
N TYR A 52 -8.44 -0.42 -5.27
CA TYR A 52 -7.99 -1.79 -5.06
C TYR A 52 -9.12 -2.66 -4.46
N ALA A 53 -9.88 -2.11 -3.51
CA ALA A 53 -11.04 -2.79 -2.92
C ALA A 53 -12.17 -3.02 -3.94
N ASP A 54 -12.40 -2.07 -4.85
CA ASP A 54 -13.41 -2.20 -5.91
C ASP A 54 -13.08 -3.36 -6.87
N ASN A 55 -11.81 -3.69 -7.08
CA ASN A 55 -11.34 -4.81 -7.90
C ASN A 55 -11.17 -6.14 -7.12
N ALA A 56 -11.56 -6.16 -5.83
CA ALA A 56 -11.37 -7.32 -4.96
C ALA A 56 -12.03 -8.60 -5.49
N ASP A 57 -13.18 -8.48 -6.19
CA ASP A 57 -13.90 -9.64 -6.71
C ASP A 57 -13.11 -10.35 -7.84
N GLU A 58 -12.41 -9.61 -8.68
CA GLU A 58 -11.54 -10.15 -9.71
C GLU A 58 -10.31 -10.86 -9.10
N CYS A 59 -9.81 -10.33 -8.00
CA CYS A 59 -8.63 -10.85 -7.30
C CYS A 59 -8.93 -11.99 -6.32
N ARG A 60 -10.18 -12.13 -5.82
CA ARG A 60 -10.52 -13.08 -4.74
C ARG A 60 -10.18 -14.51 -5.05
N SER A 61 -10.40 -14.95 -6.29
CA SER A 61 -10.08 -16.32 -6.73
C SER A 61 -8.56 -16.56 -6.83
N MET A 62 -7.76 -15.51 -6.90
CA MET A 62 -6.31 -15.54 -7.07
C MET A 62 -5.53 -15.17 -5.80
N GLY A 63 -6.22 -14.81 -4.71
CA GLY A 63 -5.61 -14.38 -3.45
C GLY A 63 -5.58 -12.86 -3.30
N TYR A 64 -6.73 -12.29 -2.87
CA TYR A 64 -6.84 -10.88 -2.50
C TYR A 64 -6.41 -10.65 -1.05
N ARG A 65 -5.56 -9.64 -0.82
CA ARG A 65 -5.20 -9.18 0.52
C ARG A 65 -4.89 -7.69 0.50
N MET A 66 -5.39 -6.97 1.50
CA MET A 66 -5.03 -5.58 1.78
C MET A 66 -4.83 -5.41 3.28
N THR A 67 -3.65 -4.93 3.70
CA THR A 67 -3.25 -4.82 5.12
C THR A 67 -2.48 -3.54 5.38
N GLY A 68 -2.71 -2.93 6.54
CA GLY A 68 -1.86 -1.83 7.03
C GLY A 68 -0.53 -2.39 7.52
N GLU A 69 0.57 -1.77 7.10
CA GLU A 69 1.92 -2.21 7.40
C GLU A 69 2.87 -1.06 7.77
N ARG A 70 4.06 -1.43 8.23
CA ARG A 70 5.15 -0.51 8.55
C ARG A 70 6.38 -0.86 7.73
N PHE A 71 6.91 0.12 6.99
CA PHE A 71 8.02 -0.02 6.06
C PHE A 71 9.25 0.72 6.58
N LYS A 72 10.38 0.05 6.70
CA LYS A 72 11.64 0.71 7.08
C LYS A 72 12.18 1.50 5.90
N GLY A 73 12.55 2.76 6.14
CA GLY A 73 13.10 3.62 5.10
C GLY A 73 14.42 3.11 4.52
N SER A 74 15.22 2.36 5.31
CA SER A 74 16.41 1.66 4.80
C SER A 74 16.07 0.65 3.70
N ASP A 75 15.00 -0.12 3.91
CA ASP A 75 14.60 -1.19 2.99
C ASP A 75 14.02 -0.60 1.71
N ILE A 76 13.17 0.45 1.83
CA ILE A 76 12.65 1.21 0.70
C ILE A 76 13.80 1.78 -0.14
N LYS A 77 14.79 2.42 0.50
CA LYS A 77 15.95 2.98 -0.22
C LYS A 77 16.76 1.91 -0.92
N SER A 78 17.02 0.79 -0.25
CA SER A 78 17.78 -0.33 -0.83
C SER A 78 17.05 -0.91 -2.05
N SER A 79 15.73 -1.10 -1.96
CA SER A 79 14.91 -1.55 -3.09
C SER A 79 14.95 -0.57 -4.26
N MET A 80 14.76 0.74 -4.00
CA MET A 80 14.86 1.78 -5.02
C MET A 80 16.23 1.82 -5.70
N GLN A 81 17.31 1.69 -4.93
CA GLN A 81 18.69 1.70 -5.47
C GLN A 81 18.97 0.47 -6.34
N ALA A 82 18.52 -0.71 -5.90
CA ALA A 82 18.65 -1.94 -6.68
C ALA A 82 17.87 -1.85 -8.00
N THR A 83 16.61 -1.40 -7.96
CA THR A 83 15.79 -1.22 -9.16
C THR A 83 16.39 -0.15 -10.08
N LEU A 84 16.94 0.93 -9.53
CA LEU A 84 17.60 1.98 -10.33
C LEU A 84 18.84 1.44 -11.06
N ALA A 85 19.64 0.62 -10.41
CA ALA A 85 20.81 -0.02 -11.03
C ALA A 85 20.36 -0.97 -12.15
N TYR A 86 19.41 -1.86 -11.88
CA TYR A 86 18.84 -2.79 -12.85
C TYR A 86 18.27 -2.08 -14.08
N ASN A 87 17.47 -1.04 -13.89
CA ASN A 87 16.87 -0.28 -14.98
C ASN A 87 17.94 0.44 -15.84
N ARG A 88 19.03 0.91 -15.24
CA ARG A 88 20.15 1.51 -16.00
C ARG A 88 20.89 0.46 -16.85
N ASP A 89 21.06 -0.73 -16.33
CA ASP A 89 21.65 -1.84 -17.06
C ASP A 89 20.78 -2.23 -18.27
N ILE A 90 19.44 -2.31 -18.10
CA ILE A 90 18.48 -2.51 -19.20
C ILE A 90 18.65 -1.41 -20.27
N LEU A 91 18.67 -0.13 -19.84
CA LEU A 91 18.79 1.00 -20.79
C LEU A 91 20.14 1.01 -21.52
N SER A 92 21.21 0.52 -20.88
CA SER A 92 22.53 0.41 -21.52
C SER A 92 22.59 -0.72 -22.56
N ALA A 93 21.79 -1.77 -22.38
CA ALA A 93 21.69 -2.95 -23.25
C ALA A 93 20.45 -2.89 -24.19
N SER A 94 19.90 -1.69 -24.43
CA SER A 94 18.57 -1.51 -25.05
C SER A 94 18.51 -1.78 -26.57
N GLU A 95 19.59 -2.29 -27.20
CA GLU A 95 19.53 -2.78 -28.57
C GLU A 95 18.53 -3.95 -28.67
N GLY A 96 17.39 -3.71 -29.33
CA GLY A 96 16.33 -4.71 -29.56
C GLY A 96 15.09 -4.60 -28.66
N LEU A 97 15.07 -3.69 -27.69
CA LEU A 97 13.85 -3.34 -26.96
C LEU A 97 12.94 -2.47 -27.80
N ASP A 98 11.61 -2.69 -27.68
CA ASP A 98 10.67 -1.77 -28.30
C ASP A 98 10.66 -0.39 -27.60
N ALA A 99 10.18 0.63 -28.33
CA ALA A 99 10.22 2.02 -27.85
C ALA A 99 9.35 2.23 -26.59
N GLU A 100 8.27 1.47 -26.43
CA GLU A 100 7.36 1.56 -25.28
C GLU A 100 8.02 1.00 -24.02
N ALA A 101 8.67 -0.17 -24.11
CA ALA A 101 9.44 -0.74 -23.01
C ALA A 101 10.55 0.22 -22.55
N VAL A 102 11.32 0.77 -23.49
CA VAL A 102 12.37 1.76 -23.17
C VAL A 102 11.78 2.99 -22.47
N GLN A 103 10.63 3.48 -22.90
CA GLN A 103 9.97 4.62 -22.30
C GLN A 103 9.48 4.32 -20.86
N SER A 104 8.93 3.14 -20.63
CA SER A 104 8.51 2.66 -19.32
C SER A 104 9.68 2.61 -18.34
N VAL A 105 10.80 1.99 -18.74
CA VAL A 105 12.01 1.92 -17.91
C VAL A 105 12.57 3.31 -17.59
N LYS A 106 12.60 4.23 -18.57
CA LYS A 106 13.01 5.63 -18.37
C LYS A 106 12.10 6.35 -17.37
N ALA A 107 10.79 6.15 -17.46
CA ALA A 107 9.83 6.75 -16.53
C ALA A 107 10.06 6.24 -15.08
N ASN A 108 10.29 4.94 -14.92
CA ASN A 108 10.62 4.34 -13.62
C ASN A 108 11.93 4.90 -13.05
N VAL A 109 12.99 5.02 -13.84
CA VAL A 109 14.25 5.66 -13.43
C VAL A 109 14.02 7.09 -12.93
N GLN A 110 13.24 7.89 -13.66
CA GLN A 110 12.93 9.27 -13.26
C GLN A 110 12.10 9.33 -11.97
N ALA A 111 11.13 8.43 -11.81
CA ALA A 111 10.34 8.33 -10.59
C ALA A 111 11.22 8.03 -9.37
N ILE A 112 12.08 7.00 -9.45
CA ILE A 112 13.01 6.61 -8.38
C ILE A 112 13.97 7.76 -8.04
N GLN A 113 14.57 8.42 -9.03
CA GLN A 113 15.48 9.54 -8.80
C GLN A 113 14.81 10.70 -8.06
N GLY A 114 13.52 10.97 -8.36
CA GLY A 114 12.74 12.00 -7.67
C GLY A 114 12.28 11.61 -6.25
N LEU A 115 12.18 10.31 -5.97
CA LEU A 115 11.71 9.78 -4.69
C LEU A 115 12.85 9.52 -3.69
N LEU A 116 14.01 9.05 -4.14
CA LEU A 116 15.15 8.71 -3.28
C LEU A 116 15.52 9.79 -2.24
N PRO A 117 15.56 11.10 -2.60
CA PRO A 117 15.86 12.15 -1.62
C PRO A 117 14.77 12.35 -0.56
N LYS A 118 13.53 11.91 -0.83
CA LYS A 118 12.38 12.06 0.07
C LYS A 118 12.29 10.96 1.12
N VAL A 119 12.95 9.83 0.91
CA VAL A 119 12.97 8.70 1.84
C VAL A 119 14.12 8.84 2.81
N SER A 120 13.85 8.87 4.12
CA SER A 120 14.87 8.82 5.17
C SER A 120 15.13 7.37 5.58
N ALA A 121 16.38 6.91 5.50
CA ALA A 121 16.73 5.54 5.90
C ALA A 121 16.49 5.25 7.39
N SER A 122 16.50 6.29 8.25
CA SER A 122 16.31 6.15 9.70
C SER A 122 14.84 6.16 10.12
N GLN A 123 13.90 6.44 9.21
CA GLN A 123 12.48 6.49 9.51
C GLN A 123 11.77 5.18 9.19
N THR A 124 10.63 4.97 9.85
CA THR A 124 9.66 3.93 9.53
C THR A 124 8.37 4.61 9.06
N TYR A 125 7.88 4.21 7.93
CA TYR A 125 6.70 4.76 7.27
C TYR A 125 5.50 3.85 7.45
N ALA A 126 4.32 4.43 7.66
CA ALA A 126 3.06 3.69 7.56
C ALA A 126 2.71 3.50 6.08
N GLY A 127 2.02 2.43 5.75
CA GLY A 127 1.54 2.18 4.40
C GLY A 127 0.53 1.06 4.34
N ILE A 128 0.12 0.73 3.13
CA ILE A 128 -0.86 -0.30 2.83
C ILE A 128 -0.23 -1.27 1.84
N ALA A 129 -0.11 -2.53 2.26
CA ALA A 129 0.28 -3.61 1.36
C ALA A 129 -0.96 -4.19 0.69
N MET A 130 -0.91 -4.40 -0.61
CA MET A 130 -1.99 -4.88 -1.47
C MET A 130 -1.49 -6.05 -2.30
N GLN A 131 -2.26 -7.12 -2.37
CA GLN A 131 -1.96 -8.32 -3.15
C GLN A 131 -3.17 -8.76 -3.97
N CYS A 132 -2.93 -9.12 -5.23
CA CYS A 132 -3.91 -9.70 -6.16
C CYS A 132 -3.22 -10.80 -6.98
N GLY A 133 -3.45 -12.05 -6.63
CA GLY A 133 -2.73 -13.15 -7.25
C GLY A 133 -1.23 -13.10 -6.98
N ASP A 134 -0.43 -13.15 -8.04
CA ASP A 134 1.02 -13.01 -8.03
C ASP A 134 1.51 -11.56 -8.13
N GLY A 135 0.60 -10.61 -8.40
CA GLY A 135 0.89 -9.18 -8.35
C GLY A 135 0.72 -8.61 -6.95
N SER A 136 1.61 -7.72 -6.56
CA SER A 136 1.50 -6.98 -5.31
C SER A 136 1.91 -5.51 -5.48
N SER A 137 1.35 -4.64 -4.64
CA SER A 137 1.82 -3.27 -4.52
C SER A 137 1.79 -2.80 -3.06
N GLU A 138 2.58 -1.78 -2.78
CA GLU A 138 2.70 -1.16 -1.47
C GLU A 138 2.55 0.35 -1.62
N LEU A 139 1.52 0.93 -0.99
CA LEU A 139 1.35 2.37 -0.93
C LEU A 139 1.94 2.87 0.39
N ILE A 140 3.08 3.54 0.34
CA ILE A 140 3.87 3.97 1.48
C ILE A 140 3.76 5.48 1.65
N PHE A 141 3.24 5.95 2.79
CA PHE A 141 3.06 7.37 3.09
C PHE A 141 4.37 7.96 3.64
N LEU A 142 5.06 8.77 2.82
CA LEU A 142 6.29 9.45 3.25
C LEU A 142 6.00 10.61 4.21
N ASP A 143 4.85 11.28 3.99
CA ASP A 143 4.25 12.28 4.85
C ASP A 143 2.75 12.43 4.52
N ASN A 144 2.08 13.45 5.06
CA ASN A 144 0.64 13.67 4.84
C ASN A 144 0.28 14.07 3.39
N ASN A 145 1.25 14.44 2.56
CA ASN A 145 1.06 14.94 1.19
C ASN A 145 1.86 14.18 0.14
N ASN A 146 2.74 13.28 0.53
CA ASN A 146 3.58 12.50 -0.36
C ASN A 146 3.48 11.01 -0.03
N ALA A 147 3.18 10.20 -1.03
CA ALA A 147 3.22 8.75 -0.96
C ALA A 147 4.00 8.18 -2.15
N VAL A 148 4.58 7.03 -1.97
CA VAL A 148 5.16 6.21 -3.03
C VAL A 148 4.37 4.92 -3.15
N GLU A 149 3.99 4.57 -4.35
CA GLU A 149 3.55 3.23 -4.68
C GLU A 149 4.72 2.45 -5.26
N GLN A 150 4.95 1.27 -4.72
CA GLN A 150 5.91 0.29 -5.21
C GLN A 150 5.13 -0.92 -5.68
N SER A 151 5.14 -1.20 -6.99
CA SER A 151 4.40 -2.31 -7.60
C SER A 151 5.36 -3.40 -8.07
N PHE A 152 4.98 -4.65 -7.83
CA PHE A 152 5.74 -5.84 -8.17
C PHE A 152 4.93 -6.70 -9.14
N GLY A 153 5.48 -6.99 -10.31
CA GLY A 153 4.82 -7.84 -11.30
C GLY A 153 5.75 -8.17 -12.46
N GLY A 154 5.60 -9.36 -13.04
CA GLY A 154 6.41 -9.78 -14.18
C GLY A 154 7.93 -9.83 -13.95
N GLY A 155 8.38 -9.92 -12.69
CA GLY A 155 9.79 -9.88 -12.32
C GLY A 155 10.40 -8.48 -12.25
N GLU A 156 9.58 -7.45 -12.39
CA GLU A 156 10.00 -6.04 -12.36
C GLU A 156 9.39 -5.31 -11.17
N THR A 157 10.02 -4.20 -10.79
CA THR A 157 9.53 -3.31 -9.73
C THR A 157 9.38 -1.90 -10.30
N TYR A 158 8.18 -1.35 -10.14
CA TYR A 158 7.86 0.00 -10.59
C TYR A 158 7.56 0.91 -9.41
N TYR A 159 7.88 2.20 -9.57
CA TYR A 159 7.65 3.22 -8.55
C TYR A 159 6.83 4.38 -9.10
N GLU A 160 5.80 4.76 -8.37
CA GLU A 160 5.01 5.95 -8.66
C GLU A 160 4.96 6.89 -7.46
N HIS A 161 5.00 8.19 -7.75
CA HIS A 161 4.88 9.24 -6.73
C HIS A 161 3.47 9.81 -6.76
N TYR A 162 2.75 9.65 -5.66
CA TYR A 162 1.44 10.24 -5.43
C TYR A 162 1.54 11.47 -4.54
N ARG A 163 0.71 12.47 -4.84
CA ARG A 163 0.53 13.69 -4.04
C ARG A 163 -0.94 13.86 -3.70
N LYS A 164 -1.18 14.39 -2.51
CA LYS A 164 -2.51 14.75 -2.03
C LYS A 164 -2.90 16.14 -2.47
#